data_a0c256faf8a230ddfbefd69d7f9086dc
#
_entry.id   a0c256faf8a230ddfbefd69d7f9086dc
#
_cell.length_a   1.000
_cell.length_b   1.000
_cell.length_c   1.000
_cell.angle_alpha   90.00
_cell.angle_beta   90.00
_cell.angle_gamma   90.00
#
_symmetry.space_group_name_H-M   'P 1'
#
loop_
_entity.id
_entity.type
_entity.pdbx_description
1 polymer ?
#
loop_
_entity_poly.entity_id
_entity_poly.type
_entity_poly.pdbx_seq_one_letter_code
_entity_poly.pdbx_strand_id
1 'polypeptide(L)'
;MNLSLLYYDIVCYILAVCVFIICFVYLSLLFELSKGGSVNFGSENQVVELMWTIVPTVIVLVLCALNVNFITSDLDCFSSETIKVVGHQWYWSYECDTGSYDSFPVDDKFLVDKPLQLFYGKSYHLVFTSEDVIHSFHVPSLNLKMDAIPGRLNHLFFYPRCYGVFTGYCAELCGVNHSIMPIVIEVVSED
;
A
#
# COMPACT_ATOMS: atom_id res chain seq x y z
N MET A 1 -7.44 13.57 -10.03
CA MET A 1 -5.96 13.70 -9.84
C MET A 1 -5.31 12.35 -10.05
N ASN A 2 -4.16 12.25 -10.71
CA ASN A 2 -3.57 10.95 -11.02
C ASN A 2 -2.82 10.43 -9.77
N LEU A 3 -3.39 9.47 -9.05
CA LEU A 3 -2.86 8.91 -7.80
C LEU A 3 -1.41 8.42 -7.93
N SER A 4 -1.05 7.89 -9.12
CA SER A 4 0.31 7.45 -9.39
C SER A 4 1.32 8.60 -9.44
N LEU A 5 0.92 9.80 -9.88
CA LEU A 5 1.79 10.98 -9.87
C LEU A 5 2.03 11.48 -8.45
N LEU A 6 0.97 11.53 -7.63
CA LEU A 6 1.09 11.97 -6.24
C LEU A 6 1.97 11.03 -5.41
N TYR A 7 1.82 9.71 -5.60
CA TYR A 7 2.69 8.72 -4.98
C TYR A 7 4.15 8.91 -5.42
N TYR A 8 4.38 9.13 -6.71
CA TYR A 8 5.71 9.38 -7.26
C TYR A 8 6.34 10.64 -6.65
N ASP A 9 5.58 11.71 -6.49
CA ASP A 9 6.06 12.96 -5.88
C ASP A 9 6.48 12.74 -4.42
N ILE A 10 5.71 11.98 -3.63
CA ILE A 10 6.07 11.62 -2.25
C ILE A 10 7.38 10.82 -2.20
N VAL A 11 7.51 9.80 -3.05
CA VAL A 11 8.72 8.96 -3.11
C VAL A 11 9.93 9.80 -3.52
N CYS A 12 9.81 10.65 -4.54
CA CYS A 12 10.87 11.53 -4.97
C CYS A 12 11.30 12.51 -3.87
N TYR A 13 10.35 13.07 -3.13
CA TYR A 13 10.63 13.94 -2.00
C TYR A 13 11.43 13.20 -0.91
N ILE A 14 10.98 12.01 -0.50
CA ILE A 14 11.70 11.20 0.50
C ILE A 14 13.11 10.87 0.06
N LEU A 15 13.29 10.42 -1.18
CA LEU A 15 14.61 10.10 -1.73
C LEU A 15 15.52 11.32 -1.79
N ALA A 16 15.00 12.48 -2.21
CA ALA A 16 15.76 13.72 -2.25
C ALA A 16 16.25 14.13 -0.85
N VAL A 17 15.40 14.05 0.18
CA VAL A 17 15.76 14.33 1.57
C VAL A 17 16.81 13.35 2.07
N CYS A 18 16.66 12.04 1.81
CA CYS A 18 17.63 11.03 2.19
C CYS A 18 19.02 11.27 1.58
N VAL A 19 19.08 11.55 0.27
CA VAL A 19 20.33 11.83 -0.44
C VAL A 19 20.96 13.12 0.09
N PHE A 20 20.15 14.16 0.30
CA PHE A 20 20.62 15.44 0.85
C PHE A 20 21.29 15.25 2.22
N ILE A 21 20.66 14.51 3.14
CA ILE A 21 21.20 14.27 4.48
C ILE A 21 22.55 13.54 4.41
N ILE A 22 22.64 12.48 3.62
CA ILE A 22 23.86 11.71 3.45
C ILE A 22 25.00 12.59 2.89
N CYS A 23 24.72 13.33 1.81
CA CYS A 23 25.68 14.24 1.21
C CYS A 23 26.11 15.36 2.16
N PHE A 24 25.17 15.94 2.87
CA PHE A 24 25.43 17.02 3.84
C PHE A 24 26.36 16.54 4.96
N VAL A 25 26.06 15.39 5.58
CA VAL A 25 26.89 14.81 6.65
C VAL A 25 28.30 14.48 6.13
N TYR A 26 28.38 13.82 4.96
CA TYR A 26 29.66 13.44 4.36
C TYR A 26 30.53 14.66 4.04
N LEU A 27 29.98 15.67 3.39
CA LEU A 27 30.69 16.91 3.07
C LEU A 27 31.11 17.69 4.33
N SER A 28 30.25 17.73 5.36
CA SER A 28 30.57 18.36 6.63
C SER A 28 31.75 17.67 7.30
N LEU A 29 31.78 16.33 7.33
CA LEU A 29 32.88 15.54 7.89
C LEU A 29 34.18 15.76 7.11
N LEU A 30 34.14 15.74 5.79
CA LEU A 30 35.32 16.04 4.96
C LEU A 30 35.87 17.45 5.21
N PHE A 31 34.98 18.43 5.34
CA PHE A 31 35.35 19.80 5.63
C PHE A 31 36.05 19.94 7.00
N GLU A 32 35.50 19.31 8.04
CA GLU A 32 36.11 19.34 9.37
C GLU A 32 37.46 18.59 9.40
N LEU A 33 37.59 17.44 8.72
CA LEU A 33 38.82 16.70 8.61
C LEU A 33 39.91 17.48 7.84
N SER A 34 39.52 18.29 6.87
CA SER A 34 40.46 19.09 6.06
C SER A 34 41.04 20.32 6.79
N LYS A 35 40.33 20.81 7.79
CA LYS A 35 40.74 22.02 8.54
C LYS A 35 41.93 21.86 9.46
N GLY A 36 42.28 20.65 9.88
CA GLY A 36 43.46 20.32 10.70
C GLY A 36 43.60 21.30 11.85
N GLY A 37 42.65 21.37 12.77
CA GLY A 37 42.63 22.41 13.77
C GLY A 37 42.36 21.93 15.19
N SER A 38 42.62 22.79 16.18
CA SER A 38 42.28 22.56 17.57
C SER A 38 40.77 22.51 17.78
N VAL A 39 40.33 21.53 18.57
CA VAL A 39 38.94 21.40 18.99
C VAL A 39 38.58 22.57 19.90
N ASN A 40 37.63 23.37 19.52
CA ASN A 40 37.06 24.40 20.37
C ASN A 40 35.90 23.79 21.17
N PHE A 41 36.06 23.69 22.49
CA PHE A 41 35.10 23.04 23.39
C PHE A 41 33.87 23.88 23.74
N GLY A 42 33.49 24.88 22.92
CA GLY A 42 32.22 25.56 23.05
C GLY A 42 31.07 24.65 22.60
N SER A 43 30.43 23.98 23.58
CA SER A 43 29.40 22.98 23.29
C SER A 43 27.99 23.54 23.09
N GLU A 44 27.75 24.81 23.40
CA GLU A 44 26.42 25.41 23.37
C GLU A 44 26.33 26.50 22.30
N ASN A 45 25.41 26.30 21.35
CA ASN A 45 25.05 27.31 20.36
C ASN A 45 23.54 27.28 20.12
N GLN A 46 22.81 28.19 20.76
CA GLN A 46 21.35 28.28 20.71
C GLN A 46 20.80 28.42 19.30
N VAL A 47 21.51 29.07 18.39
CA VAL A 47 21.06 29.23 17.00
C VAL A 47 21.15 27.89 16.25
N VAL A 48 22.24 27.15 16.43
CA VAL A 48 22.39 25.82 15.82
C VAL A 48 21.33 24.87 16.38
N GLU A 49 21.09 24.89 17.70
CA GLU A 49 20.07 24.08 18.37
C GLU A 49 18.66 24.39 17.84
N LEU A 50 18.33 25.66 17.68
CA LEU A 50 17.07 26.06 17.10
C LEU A 50 16.93 25.57 15.64
N MET A 51 17.98 25.68 14.85
CA MET A 51 17.96 25.28 13.43
C MET A 51 17.77 23.77 13.26
N TRP A 52 18.47 22.93 14.03
CA TRP A 52 18.31 21.49 13.90
C TRP A 52 16.98 20.97 14.47
N THR A 53 16.26 21.78 15.25
CA THR A 53 14.90 21.48 15.70
C THR A 53 13.88 21.91 14.65
N ILE A 54 13.98 23.13 14.14
CA ILE A 54 12.98 23.68 13.21
C ILE A 54 13.05 22.99 11.83
N VAL A 55 14.24 22.81 11.27
CA VAL A 55 14.39 22.27 9.91
C VAL A 55 13.81 20.84 9.79
N PRO A 56 14.16 19.88 10.64
CA PRO A 56 13.53 18.55 10.58
C PRO A 56 12.03 18.59 10.82
N THR A 57 11.56 19.45 11.74
CA THR A 57 10.13 19.59 12.01
C THR A 57 9.37 20.05 10.75
N VAL A 58 9.88 21.04 10.03
CA VAL A 58 9.25 21.53 8.78
C VAL A 58 9.25 20.42 7.71
N ILE A 59 10.35 19.68 7.57
CA ILE A 59 10.44 18.55 6.62
C ILE A 59 9.36 17.50 6.93
N VAL A 60 9.19 17.14 8.20
CA VAL A 60 8.16 16.16 8.61
C VAL A 60 6.75 16.70 8.40
N LEU A 61 6.49 17.97 8.68
CA LEU A 61 5.18 18.60 8.43
C LEU A 61 4.82 18.59 6.94
N VAL A 62 5.77 18.87 6.06
CA VAL A 62 5.57 18.78 4.60
C VAL A 62 5.24 17.33 4.20
N LEU A 63 5.99 16.37 4.73
CA LEU A 63 5.74 14.96 4.44
C LEU A 63 4.34 14.52 4.93
N CYS A 64 3.94 14.93 6.12
CA CYS A 64 2.60 14.67 6.66
C CYS A 64 1.51 15.26 5.76
N ALA A 65 1.67 16.52 5.31
CA ALA A 65 0.71 17.17 4.43
C ALA A 65 0.57 16.45 3.08
N LEU A 66 1.69 16.00 2.50
CA LEU A 66 1.69 15.20 1.27
C LEU A 66 0.98 13.84 1.45
N ASN A 67 1.23 13.16 2.57
CA ASN A 67 0.58 11.88 2.89
C ASN A 67 -0.93 12.05 3.11
N VAL A 68 -1.36 13.07 3.85
CA VAL A 68 -2.80 13.34 4.05
C VAL A 68 -3.47 13.62 2.70
N ASN A 69 -2.85 14.44 1.86
CA ASN A 69 -3.37 14.74 0.53
C ASN A 69 -3.46 13.48 -0.36
N PHE A 70 -2.49 12.56 -0.24
CA PHE A 70 -2.53 11.28 -0.94
C PHE A 70 -3.72 10.42 -0.47
N ILE A 71 -3.89 10.24 0.84
CA ILE A 71 -4.96 9.41 1.42
C ILE A 71 -6.34 9.98 1.09
N THR A 72 -6.53 11.29 1.20
CA THR A 72 -7.83 11.93 0.93
C THR A 72 -8.19 11.90 -0.54
N SER A 73 -7.21 11.91 -1.45
CA SER A 73 -7.46 11.86 -2.90
C SER A 73 -7.96 10.49 -3.38
N ASP A 74 -7.73 9.44 -2.62
CA ASP A 74 -8.20 8.08 -2.95
C ASP A 74 -9.71 7.90 -2.70
N LEU A 75 -10.30 8.76 -1.88
CA LEU A 75 -11.72 8.68 -1.49
C LEU A 75 -12.69 9.17 -2.59
N ASP A 76 -12.21 9.86 -3.61
CA ASP A 76 -13.03 10.51 -4.65
C ASP A 76 -13.11 9.70 -5.97
N CYS A 77 -12.77 8.42 -5.97
CA CYS A 77 -12.82 7.60 -7.17
C CYS A 77 -14.25 7.12 -7.45
N PHE A 78 -14.79 7.51 -8.62
CA PHE A 78 -16.02 6.92 -9.14
C PHE A 78 -15.76 5.50 -9.61
N SER A 79 -16.46 4.53 -9.04
CA SER A 79 -16.45 3.13 -9.47
C SER A 79 -17.66 2.82 -10.33
N SER A 80 -17.47 1.93 -11.32
CA SER A 80 -18.56 1.45 -12.17
C SER A 80 -19.30 0.26 -11.55
N GLU A 81 -18.63 -0.48 -10.66
CA GLU A 81 -19.14 -1.70 -10.05
C GLU A 81 -18.57 -1.89 -8.63
N THR A 82 -19.40 -2.38 -7.72
CA THR A 82 -19.00 -2.72 -6.36
C THR A 82 -18.91 -4.24 -6.22
N ILE A 83 -17.79 -4.72 -5.69
CA ILE A 83 -17.56 -6.13 -5.37
C ILE A 83 -17.24 -6.24 -3.89
N LYS A 84 -18.06 -6.99 -3.15
CA LYS A 84 -17.78 -7.31 -1.77
C LYS A 84 -16.95 -8.60 -1.71
N VAL A 85 -15.84 -8.53 -1.00
CA VAL A 85 -14.88 -9.62 -0.80
C VAL A 85 -14.96 -10.05 0.67
N VAL A 86 -15.36 -11.27 0.91
CA VAL A 86 -15.55 -11.81 2.26
C VAL A 86 -14.53 -12.91 2.53
N GLY A 87 -13.77 -12.76 3.62
CA GLY A 87 -12.82 -13.78 4.07
C GLY A 87 -13.50 -14.81 4.96
N HIS A 88 -13.16 -16.09 4.74
CA HIS A 88 -13.57 -17.25 5.53
C HIS A 88 -12.38 -18.15 5.83
N GLN A 89 -12.48 -19.02 6.81
CA GLN A 89 -11.49 -20.07 7.07
C GLN A 89 -11.79 -21.30 6.17
N TRP A 90 -11.13 -21.58 5.06
CA TRP A 90 -9.97 -20.90 4.44
C TRP A 90 -10.24 -20.74 2.95
N TYR A 91 -11.13 -19.81 2.58
CA TYR A 91 -11.52 -19.48 1.22
C TYR A 91 -12.04 -18.05 1.15
N TRP A 92 -12.30 -17.57 -0.06
CA TRP A 92 -12.85 -16.23 -0.31
C TRP A 92 -14.22 -16.34 -0.97
N SER A 93 -15.16 -15.47 -0.59
CA SER A 93 -16.43 -15.27 -1.28
C SER A 93 -16.45 -13.90 -1.96
N TYR A 94 -17.07 -13.86 -3.11
CA TYR A 94 -17.26 -12.63 -3.88
C TYR A 94 -18.74 -12.38 -4.10
N GLU A 95 -19.20 -11.18 -3.72
CA GLU A 95 -20.57 -10.71 -3.95
C GLU A 95 -20.52 -9.56 -4.96
N CYS A 96 -21.09 -9.78 -6.15
CA CYS A 96 -21.21 -8.83 -7.24
C CYS A 96 -22.69 -8.53 -7.51
N ASP A 97 -23.00 -7.52 -8.31
CA ASP A 97 -24.38 -7.20 -8.72
C ASP A 97 -25.08 -8.38 -9.43
N THR A 98 -24.30 -9.25 -10.08
CA THR A 98 -24.80 -10.44 -10.80
C THR A 98 -25.03 -11.66 -9.90
N GLY A 99 -24.63 -11.62 -8.65
CA GLY A 99 -24.75 -12.71 -7.68
C GLY A 99 -23.53 -12.91 -6.81
N SER A 100 -23.58 -13.92 -5.94
CA SER A 100 -22.49 -14.30 -5.05
C SER A 100 -21.96 -15.69 -5.37
N TYR A 101 -20.67 -15.91 -5.14
CA TYR A 101 -20.04 -17.21 -5.29
C TYR A 101 -18.83 -17.36 -4.37
N ASP A 102 -18.54 -18.61 -4.05
CA ASP A 102 -17.37 -18.99 -3.25
C ASP A 102 -16.23 -19.43 -4.17
N SER A 103 -15.02 -19.12 -3.77
CA SER A 103 -13.76 -19.42 -4.45
C SER A 103 -12.91 -20.29 -3.55
N PHE A 104 -12.96 -21.60 -3.80
CA PHE A 104 -12.25 -22.58 -2.99
C PHE A 104 -10.88 -22.92 -3.56
N PRO A 105 -9.87 -23.16 -2.70
CA PRO A 105 -8.58 -23.65 -3.16
C PRO A 105 -8.74 -25.03 -3.83
N VAL A 106 -8.07 -25.21 -4.97
CA VAL A 106 -8.03 -26.48 -5.72
C VAL A 106 -6.64 -27.06 -5.59
N ASP A 107 -6.50 -28.19 -4.93
CA ASP A 107 -5.24 -28.87 -4.66
C ASP A 107 -4.16 -27.96 -4.02
N ASP A 108 -2.97 -28.51 -3.74
CA ASP A 108 -1.82 -27.78 -3.15
C ASP A 108 -1.15 -26.76 -4.10
N LYS A 109 -1.82 -26.32 -5.18
CA LYS A 109 -1.20 -25.57 -6.29
C LYS A 109 -1.51 -24.07 -6.32
N PHE A 110 -1.97 -23.45 -5.25
CA PHE A 110 -2.28 -22.00 -5.24
C PHE A 110 -3.29 -21.56 -6.32
N LEU A 111 -4.15 -22.48 -6.74
CA LEU A 111 -5.25 -22.23 -7.68
C LEU A 111 -6.58 -22.25 -6.96
N VAL A 112 -7.57 -21.64 -7.56
CA VAL A 112 -8.97 -21.66 -7.08
C VAL A 112 -9.88 -22.23 -8.17
N ASP A 113 -11.02 -22.77 -7.76
CA ASP A 113 -12.05 -23.28 -8.67
C ASP A 113 -12.76 -22.15 -9.44
N LYS A 114 -12.93 -20.97 -8.79
CA LYS A 114 -13.60 -19.79 -9.37
C LYS A 114 -12.80 -18.53 -9.06
N PRO A 115 -11.97 -18.05 -9.99
CA PRO A 115 -11.23 -16.81 -9.83
C PRO A 115 -12.14 -15.59 -9.81
N LEU A 116 -11.68 -14.51 -9.19
CA LEU A 116 -12.31 -13.20 -9.31
C LEU A 116 -12.03 -12.64 -10.72
N GLN A 117 -13.06 -12.52 -11.54
CA GLN A 117 -12.94 -11.99 -12.89
C GLN A 117 -13.20 -10.48 -12.88
N LEU A 118 -12.27 -9.71 -13.46
CA LEU A 118 -12.34 -8.28 -13.62
C LEU A 118 -12.12 -7.90 -15.08
N PHE A 119 -12.73 -6.80 -15.53
CA PHE A 119 -12.54 -6.29 -16.88
C PHE A 119 -11.44 -5.23 -16.93
N TYR A 120 -10.59 -5.32 -17.91
CA TYR A 120 -9.54 -4.34 -18.15
C TYR A 120 -10.13 -2.94 -18.36
N GLY A 121 -9.56 -1.94 -17.70
CA GLY A 121 -9.96 -0.55 -17.88
C GLY A 121 -11.25 -0.15 -17.17
N LYS A 122 -11.89 -1.05 -16.42
CA LYS A 122 -13.08 -0.77 -15.61
C LYS A 122 -12.68 -0.45 -14.17
N SER A 123 -13.30 0.55 -13.56
CA SER A 123 -13.06 0.93 -12.17
C SER A 123 -13.95 0.15 -11.22
N TYR A 124 -13.37 -0.48 -10.21
CA TYR A 124 -14.07 -1.27 -9.21
C TYR A 124 -13.94 -0.65 -7.82
N HIS A 125 -15.03 -0.73 -7.05
CA HIS A 125 -15.04 -0.47 -5.64
C HIS A 125 -15.03 -1.81 -4.90
N LEU A 126 -13.88 -2.20 -4.38
CA LEU A 126 -13.73 -3.44 -3.61
C LEU A 126 -14.00 -3.14 -2.13
N VAL A 127 -14.92 -3.90 -1.54
CA VAL A 127 -15.31 -3.78 -0.13
C VAL A 127 -14.95 -5.07 0.59
N PHE A 128 -14.07 -4.98 1.57
CA PHE A 128 -13.51 -6.13 2.27
C PHE A 128 -14.09 -6.29 3.67
N THR A 129 -14.49 -7.50 4.01
CA THR A 129 -14.92 -7.90 5.36
C THR A 129 -14.62 -9.37 5.59
N SER A 130 -14.91 -9.88 6.78
CA SER A 130 -14.78 -11.29 7.13
C SER A 130 -15.98 -11.74 7.94
N GLU A 131 -16.32 -13.03 7.86
CA GLU A 131 -17.38 -13.66 8.67
C GLU A 131 -16.85 -14.33 9.94
N ASP A 132 -15.55 -14.61 10.03
CA ASP A 132 -14.99 -15.39 11.14
C ASP A 132 -13.83 -14.68 11.85
N VAL A 133 -12.62 -14.74 11.32
CA VAL A 133 -11.41 -14.14 11.88
C VAL A 133 -10.87 -13.05 10.94
N ILE A 134 -9.82 -12.36 11.36
CA ILE A 134 -9.14 -11.38 10.49
C ILE A 134 -8.37 -12.13 9.40
N HIS A 135 -8.56 -11.68 8.15
CA HIS A 135 -7.79 -12.08 6.97
C HIS A 135 -7.20 -10.83 6.30
N SER A 136 -6.29 -11.01 5.36
CA SER A 136 -5.79 -9.91 4.53
C SER A 136 -5.71 -10.35 3.07
N PHE A 137 -6.48 -9.68 2.22
CA PHE A 137 -6.50 -9.95 0.78
C PHE A 137 -5.28 -9.30 0.14
N HIS A 138 -4.31 -10.10 -0.34
CA HIS A 138 -3.05 -9.57 -0.86
C HIS A 138 -2.68 -10.19 -2.20
N VAL A 139 -2.61 -9.35 -3.24
CA VAL A 139 -2.15 -9.69 -4.59
C VAL A 139 -0.97 -8.78 -4.95
N PRO A 140 0.28 -9.24 -4.70
CA PRO A 140 1.48 -8.40 -4.82
C PRO A 140 1.68 -7.78 -6.20
N SER A 141 1.44 -8.57 -7.25
CA SER A 141 1.62 -8.14 -8.65
C SER A 141 0.68 -7.03 -9.10
N LEU A 142 -0.46 -6.87 -8.40
CA LEU A 142 -1.41 -5.79 -8.62
C LEU A 142 -1.26 -4.64 -7.61
N ASN A 143 -0.29 -4.74 -6.72
CA ASN A 143 -0.09 -3.80 -5.60
C ASN A 143 -1.35 -3.63 -4.73
N LEU A 144 -2.08 -4.72 -4.53
CA LEU A 144 -3.37 -4.78 -3.88
C LEU A 144 -3.19 -5.48 -2.53
N LYS A 145 -3.48 -4.76 -1.43
CA LYS A 145 -3.50 -5.31 -0.08
C LYS A 145 -4.55 -4.60 0.76
N MET A 146 -5.47 -5.37 1.35
CA MET A 146 -6.49 -4.85 2.25
C MET A 146 -6.90 -5.90 3.27
N ASP A 147 -7.04 -5.48 4.53
CA ASP A 147 -7.47 -6.36 5.61
C ASP A 147 -8.98 -6.57 5.55
N ALA A 148 -9.40 -7.83 5.72
CA ALA A 148 -10.78 -8.26 5.86
C ALA A 148 -11.04 -8.55 7.34
N ILE A 149 -11.76 -7.64 8.02
CA ILE A 149 -11.95 -7.63 9.47
C ILE A 149 -13.43 -7.88 9.80
N PRO A 150 -13.76 -8.83 10.70
CA PRO A 150 -15.13 -9.07 11.12
C PRO A 150 -15.80 -7.81 11.67
N GLY A 151 -17.01 -7.50 11.20
CA GLY A 151 -17.79 -6.35 11.63
C GLY A 151 -17.30 -4.99 11.11
N ARG A 152 -16.29 -4.96 10.23
CA ARG A 152 -15.78 -3.75 9.58
C ARG A 152 -15.81 -3.89 8.07
N LEU A 153 -16.14 -2.80 7.37
CA LEU A 153 -16.04 -2.70 5.92
C LEU A 153 -14.83 -1.83 5.57
N ASN A 154 -13.82 -2.44 4.97
CA ASN A 154 -12.69 -1.73 4.40
C ASN A 154 -12.90 -1.53 2.90
N HIS A 155 -12.48 -0.40 2.37
CA HIS A 155 -12.76 0.04 1.01
C HIS A 155 -11.47 0.26 0.24
N LEU A 156 -11.43 -0.19 -1.01
CA LEU A 156 -10.34 0.07 -1.94
C LEU A 156 -10.91 0.29 -3.34
N PHE A 157 -10.45 1.33 -4.03
CA PHE A 157 -10.73 1.52 -5.44
C PHE A 157 -9.61 0.90 -6.28
N PHE A 158 -10.00 0.03 -7.20
CA PHE A 158 -9.07 -0.70 -8.04
C PHE A 158 -9.39 -0.50 -9.52
N TYR A 159 -8.34 -0.29 -10.31
CA TYR A 159 -8.43 -0.12 -11.75
C TYR A 159 -7.41 -1.04 -12.44
N PRO A 160 -7.86 -2.16 -13.03
CA PRO A 160 -6.99 -3.10 -13.74
C PRO A 160 -6.34 -2.45 -14.97
N ARG A 161 -5.00 -2.45 -15.00
CA ARG A 161 -4.20 -1.83 -16.09
C ARG A 161 -3.46 -2.84 -16.96
N CYS A 162 -3.54 -4.12 -16.65
CA CYS A 162 -2.88 -5.20 -17.37
C CYS A 162 -3.82 -6.39 -17.47
N TYR A 163 -3.83 -7.04 -18.64
CA TYR A 163 -4.49 -8.33 -18.82
C TYR A 163 -3.67 -9.44 -18.17
N GLY A 164 -4.32 -10.50 -17.74
CA GLY A 164 -3.66 -11.70 -17.25
C GLY A 164 -4.29 -12.31 -16.02
N VAL A 165 -3.63 -13.33 -15.48
CA VAL A 165 -3.99 -14.04 -14.26
C VAL A 165 -3.01 -13.65 -13.17
N PHE A 166 -3.51 -13.16 -12.06
CA PHE A 166 -2.72 -12.65 -10.95
C PHE A 166 -3.04 -13.45 -9.70
N THR A 167 -2.00 -13.98 -9.07
CA THR A 167 -2.11 -14.79 -7.86
C THR A 167 -1.76 -13.99 -6.62
N GLY A 168 -2.49 -14.25 -5.55
CA GLY A 168 -2.28 -13.66 -4.25
C GLY A 168 -2.55 -14.67 -3.13
N TYR A 169 -2.40 -14.21 -1.88
CA TYR A 169 -2.54 -15.04 -0.70
C TYR A 169 -3.16 -14.25 0.44
N CYS A 170 -3.74 -14.97 1.41
CA CYS A 170 -4.04 -14.38 2.69
C CYS A 170 -2.75 -13.92 3.37
N ALA A 171 -2.70 -12.66 3.80
CA ALA A 171 -1.50 -12.03 4.39
C ALA A 171 -1.69 -11.68 5.87
N GLU A 172 -2.72 -12.25 6.54
CA GLU A 172 -2.94 -12.15 7.98
C GLU A 172 -3.22 -13.54 8.56
N LEU A 173 -2.56 -13.88 9.68
CA LEU A 173 -2.67 -15.20 10.29
C LEU A 173 -4.11 -15.52 10.70
N CYS A 174 -4.73 -16.50 10.02
CA CYS A 174 -6.14 -16.84 10.17
C CYS A 174 -6.41 -18.30 10.59
N GLY A 175 -5.40 -19.05 11.01
CA GLY A 175 -5.52 -20.43 11.51
C GLY A 175 -4.64 -21.42 10.77
N VAL A 176 -4.98 -22.73 10.89
CA VAL A 176 -4.12 -23.85 10.45
C VAL A 176 -3.85 -23.80 8.94
N ASN A 177 -4.86 -23.53 8.13
CA ASN A 177 -4.75 -23.50 6.67
C ASN A 177 -4.49 -22.11 6.10
N HIS A 178 -3.96 -21.19 6.91
CA HIS A 178 -3.58 -19.85 6.46
C HIS A 178 -2.68 -19.84 5.22
N SER A 179 -1.75 -20.78 5.11
CA SER A 179 -0.81 -20.89 3.97
C SER A 179 -1.42 -21.42 2.68
N ILE A 180 -2.64 -22.03 2.75
CA ILE A 180 -3.35 -22.61 1.60
C ILE A 180 -4.70 -21.92 1.37
N MET A 181 -4.72 -20.60 1.45
CA MET A 181 -5.85 -19.73 1.17
C MET A 181 -5.47 -18.77 0.04
N PRO A 182 -5.45 -19.26 -1.22
CA PRO A 182 -5.02 -18.49 -2.38
C PRO A 182 -6.08 -17.48 -2.83
N ILE A 183 -5.62 -16.50 -3.60
CA ILE A 183 -6.44 -15.54 -4.33
C ILE A 183 -6.03 -15.62 -5.80
N VAL A 184 -7.00 -15.69 -6.69
CA VAL A 184 -6.76 -15.58 -8.13
C VAL A 184 -7.66 -14.52 -8.73
N ILE A 185 -7.06 -13.55 -9.40
CA ILE A 185 -7.75 -12.51 -10.16
C ILE A 185 -7.45 -12.70 -11.64
N GLU A 186 -8.48 -12.80 -12.46
CA GLU A 186 -8.38 -12.81 -13.91
C GLU A 186 -8.82 -11.47 -14.48
N VAL A 187 -7.95 -10.80 -15.21
CA VAL A 187 -8.27 -9.56 -15.91
C VAL A 187 -8.43 -9.85 -17.40
N VAL A 188 -9.64 -9.69 -17.90
CA VAL A 188 -10.06 -10.03 -19.27
C VAL A 188 -10.59 -8.80 -20.01
N SER A 189 -10.78 -8.93 -21.34
CA SER A 189 -11.49 -7.92 -22.13
C SER A 189 -13.00 -8.01 -21.89
N GLU A 190 -13.68 -6.89 -21.90
CA GLU A 190 -15.14 -6.83 -22.00
C GLU A 190 -15.47 -6.99 -23.49
N ASP A 191 -15.87 -8.20 -23.94
CA ASP A 191 -16.30 -8.47 -25.32
C ASP A 191 -17.75 -8.07 -25.53
#